data_e02a24ee54dc2125d78fbf978d3b734e
#
_entry.id   e02a24ee54dc2125d78fbf978d3b734e
#
_cell.length_a   1.000
_cell.length_b   1.000
_cell.length_c   1.000
_cell.angle_alpha   90.00
_cell.angle_beta   90.00
_cell.angle_gamma   90.00
#
_symmetry.space_group_name_H-M   'P 1'
#
loop_
_entity.id
_entity.type
_entity.pdbx_description
1 polymer ?
#
loop_
_entity_poly.entity_id
_entity_poly.type
_entity_poly.pdbx_seq_one_letter_code
_entity_poly.pdbx_strand_id
1 'polypeptide(L)'
;MIPHSRPCLGDDDAAAVLKVLGSGRLVQGEMVAALEAAFVRLMAGEETNAKFPVPGGRGRNPVSISDHGSHEIHCPRNDPPSPARPFHGAAVSSGTMALHLTLLALGIGRDDEVVIPSYVCASLWHAVRAAGATPVLADCDGETFNICAADVEKLITDRTRAIIAPHLFGQAADLDALLAFDIPVIEDCAQSLGGTYRDRPTGGFGVAAVFSFYATKVIASGEGGLVVSRDGGLIERIRDLREYDEKDDLSLRFNGKLTDIQAALALSQLGKLPAFIARRKAIAKRYDRTLKEFGPSSRLQDERAMKPLGLQPPRRRDDRDHIFFRYVVMVEEEAAKVATAGD
;
A
#
# COMPACT_ATOMS: atom_id res chain seq x y z
N MET A 1 23.82 11.98 12.52
CA MET A 1 22.58 11.17 12.57
C MET A 1 22.16 10.84 11.15
N ILE A 2 21.96 9.56 10.83
CA ILE A 2 21.43 9.14 9.51
C ILE A 2 19.91 9.22 9.60
N PRO A 3 19.22 10.03 8.76
CA PRO A 3 17.77 10.15 8.85
C PRO A 3 17.10 8.81 8.46
N HIS A 4 16.06 8.43 9.18
CA HIS A 4 15.29 7.20 8.94
C HIS A 4 14.74 7.11 7.50
N SER A 5 14.37 8.23 6.91
CA SER A 5 13.94 8.36 5.52
C SER A 5 14.15 9.81 5.05
N ARG A 6 14.49 9.95 3.77
CA ARG A 6 14.54 11.25 3.09
C ARG A 6 13.94 11.07 1.69
N PRO A 7 12.80 11.70 1.37
CA PRO A 7 12.25 11.70 0.02
C PRO A 7 13.28 12.24 -1.00
N CYS A 8 13.32 11.64 -2.18
CA CYS A 8 14.15 12.11 -3.28
C CYS A 8 13.32 13.08 -4.12
N LEU A 9 13.39 14.36 -3.76
CA LEU A 9 12.69 15.43 -4.46
C LEU A 9 13.65 16.20 -5.36
N GLY A 10 13.18 16.63 -6.54
CA GLY A 10 13.92 17.40 -7.52
C GLY A 10 13.13 18.60 -8.05
N ASP A 11 13.73 19.34 -8.98
CA ASP A 11 13.14 20.57 -9.55
C ASP A 11 11.83 20.28 -10.30
N ASP A 12 11.69 19.11 -10.91
CA ASP A 12 10.48 18.65 -11.57
C ASP A 12 9.31 18.47 -10.60
N ASP A 13 9.59 17.97 -9.37
CA ASP A 13 8.59 17.84 -8.30
C ASP A 13 8.14 19.23 -7.84
N ALA A 14 9.09 20.16 -7.65
CA ALA A 14 8.78 21.53 -7.29
C ALA A 14 7.96 22.24 -8.39
N ALA A 15 8.34 22.06 -9.65
CA ALA A 15 7.63 22.63 -10.79
C ALA A 15 6.19 22.10 -10.89
N ALA A 16 5.96 20.81 -10.61
CA ALA A 16 4.64 20.21 -10.58
C ALA A 16 3.72 20.90 -9.55
N VAL A 17 4.22 21.12 -8.34
CA VAL A 17 3.49 21.79 -7.25
C VAL A 17 3.23 23.25 -7.58
N LEU A 18 4.24 23.99 -8.08
CA LEU A 18 4.10 25.40 -8.46
C LEU A 18 3.03 25.60 -9.53
N LYS A 19 2.90 24.67 -10.48
CA LYS A 19 1.86 24.72 -11.50
C LYS A 19 0.46 24.62 -10.90
N VAL A 20 0.25 23.79 -9.88
CA VAL A 20 -1.01 23.71 -9.14
C VAL A 20 -1.32 25.00 -8.41
N LEU A 21 -0.32 25.55 -7.70
CA LEU A 21 -0.46 26.83 -6.99
C LEU A 21 -0.86 27.96 -7.96
N GLY A 22 -0.23 28.01 -9.13
CA GLY A 22 -0.55 28.99 -10.17
C GLY A 22 -1.96 28.85 -10.78
N SER A 23 -2.57 27.65 -10.72
CA SER A 23 -3.93 27.40 -11.21
C SER A 23 -5.03 27.88 -10.26
N GLY A 24 -4.72 28.06 -8.97
CA GLY A 24 -5.68 28.36 -7.92
C GLY A 24 -6.63 27.20 -7.57
N ARG A 25 -6.52 26.03 -8.21
CA ARG A 25 -7.33 24.84 -7.93
C ARG A 25 -6.53 23.88 -7.06
N LEU A 26 -6.88 23.79 -5.78
CA LEU A 26 -6.03 23.13 -4.79
C LEU A 26 -6.54 21.78 -4.32
N VAL A 27 -7.82 21.43 -4.58
CA VAL A 27 -8.45 20.20 -4.04
C VAL A 27 -9.35 19.57 -5.08
N GLN A 28 -9.32 18.24 -5.20
CA GLN A 28 -10.21 17.39 -6.03
C GLN A 28 -10.33 17.87 -7.50
N GLY A 29 -9.23 18.34 -8.06
CA GLY A 29 -9.18 18.83 -9.43
C GLY A 29 -8.54 17.85 -10.41
N GLU A 30 -7.92 18.43 -11.44
CA GLU A 30 -7.32 17.67 -12.56
C GLU A 30 -6.15 16.79 -12.14
N MET A 31 -5.38 17.18 -11.10
CA MET A 31 -4.23 16.38 -10.65
C MET A 31 -4.67 15.14 -9.91
N VAL A 32 -5.71 15.22 -9.10
CA VAL A 32 -6.30 14.05 -8.42
C VAL A 32 -6.84 13.07 -9.46
N ALA A 33 -7.62 13.53 -10.44
CA ALA A 33 -8.14 12.69 -11.51
C ALA A 33 -7.02 12.04 -12.34
N ALA A 34 -5.96 12.79 -12.65
CA ALA A 34 -4.81 12.27 -13.39
C ALA A 34 -4.04 11.21 -12.59
N LEU A 35 -3.91 11.38 -11.28
CA LEU A 35 -3.28 10.41 -10.39
C LEU A 35 -4.09 9.11 -10.34
N GLU A 36 -5.41 9.19 -10.14
CA GLU A 36 -6.32 8.04 -10.18
C GLU A 36 -6.18 7.27 -11.51
N ALA A 37 -6.21 7.98 -12.64
CA ALA A 37 -6.05 7.39 -13.97
C ALA A 37 -4.64 6.76 -14.17
N ALA A 38 -3.57 7.37 -13.66
CA ALA A 38 -2.23 6.84 -13.76
C ALA A 38 -2.07 5.53 -12.97
N PHE A 39 -2.67 5.45 -11.78
CA PHE A 39 -2.68 4.22 -10.99
C PHE A 39 -3.49 3.10 -11.65
N VAL A 40 -4.65 3.41 -12.23
CA VAL A 40 -5.45 2.43 -12.98
C VAL A 40 -4.62 1.83 -14.13
N ARG A 41 -3.90 2.64 -14.90
CA ARG A 41 -3.00 2.16 -15.96
C ARG A 41 -1.85 1.31 -15.41
N LEU A 42 -1.22 1.76 -14.32
CA LEU A 42 -0.16 1.00 -13.66
C LEU A 42 -0.63 -0.40 -13.26
N MET A 43 -1.82 -0.49 -12.69
CA MET A 43 -2.42 -1.77 -12.27
C MET A 43 -2.82 -2.65 -13.47
N ALA A 44 -3.11 -2.05 -14.61
CA ALA A 44 -3.35 -2.76 -15.87
C ALA A 44 -2.05 -3.26 -16.55
N GLY A 45 -0.88 -2.91 -15.99
CA GLY A 45 0.43 -3.25 -16.57
C GLY A 45 0.82 -2.36 -17.76
N GLU A 46 0.16 -1.21 -17.92
CA GLU A 46 0.47 -0.25 -18.97
C GLU A 46 1.62 0.69 -18.54
N GLU A 47 2.41 1.15 -19.51
CA GLU A 47 3.44 2.15 -19.23
C GLU A 47 2.82 3.45 -18.71
N THR A 48 3.22 3.87 -17.53
CA THR A 48 2.80 5.15 -16.96
C THR A 48 3.67 6.29 -17.53
N ASN A 49 3.48 6.62 -18.80
CA ASN A 49 3.94 7.91 -19.33
C ASN A 49 3.05 9.02 -18.73
N ALA A 50 3.31 9.36 -17.47
CA ALA A 50 2.60 10.40 -16.74
C ALA A 50 2.98 11.77 -17.31
N LYS A 51 2.44 12.10 -18.51
CA LYS A 51 2.46 13.48 -19.00
C LYS A 51 1.47 14.25 -18.13
N PHE A 52 1.96 15.33 -17.50
CA PHE A 52 1.10 16.27 -16.80
C PHE A 52 -0.04 16.73 -17.73
N PRO A 53 -1.31 16.70 -17.27
CA PRO A 53 -2.37 17.30 -18.05
C PRO A 53 -2.02 18.77 -18.32
N VAL A 54 -2.17 19.18 -19.57
CA VAL A 54 -2.01 20.60 -19.94
C VAL A 54 -3.29 21.30 -19.46
N PRO A 55 -3.23 22.33 -18.60
CA PRO A 55 -4.42 23.05 -18.18
C PRO A 55 -5.04 23.72 -19.40
N GLY A 56 -6.26 23.38 -19.76
CA GLY A 56 -6.92 23.98 -20.93
C GLY A 56 -8.21 23.34 -21.41
N GLY A 57 -8.86 22.51 -20.63
CA GLY A 57 -10.14 21.93 -21.01
C GLY A 57 -11.17 22.07 -19.89
N ARG A 58 -12.22 22.87 -20.10
CA ARG A 58 -13.43 22.81 -19.26
C ARG A 58 -14.15 21.49 -19.55
N GLY A 59 -13.70 20.41 -18.96
CA GLY A 59 -14.37 19.12 -18.97
C GLY A 59 -15.03 18.89 -17.62
N ARG A 60 -16.26 19.37 -17.44
CA ARG A 60 -17.16 18.73 -16.48
C ARG A 60 -17.50 17.39 -17.09
N ASN A 61 -17.00 16.29 -16.54
CA ASN A 61 -17.66 15.02 -16.77
C ASN A 61 -18.99 15.07 -16.02
N PRO A 62 -20.12 15.03 -16.70
CA PRO A 62 -21.40 14.84 -16.04
C PRO A 62 -21.42 13.40 -15.56
N VAL A 63 -21.23 13.20 -14.25
CA VAL A 63 -21.63 11.96 -13.63
C VAL A 63 -23.15 11.93 -13.70
N SER A 64 -23.71 11.11 -14.56
CA SER A 64 -25.13 10.81 -14.54
C SER A 64 -25.44 10.09 -13.23
N ILE A 65 -26.09 10.79 -12.33
CA ILE A 65 -26.68 10.22 -11.11
C ILE A 65 -27.85 9.36 -11.58
N SER A 66 -27.63 8.06 -11.68
CA SER A 66 -28.72 7.10 -11.83
C SER A 66 -29.14 6.64 -10.42
N ASP A 67 -30.40 6.86 -10.14
CA ASP A 67 -31.29 6.30 -9.15
C ASP A 67 -30.66 5.54 -7.96
N HIS A 68 -30.73 6.14 -6.76
CA HIS A 68 -30.37 5.50 -5.52
C HIS A 68 -31.47 4.53 -5.08
N GLY A 69 -31.51 3.36 -5.71
CA GLY A 69 -32.15 2.20 -5.12
C GLY A 69 -31.39 1.82 -3.84
N SER A 70 -32.15 1.53 -2.78
CA SER A 70 -31.65 0.95 -1.52
C SER A 70 -30.92 -0.37 -1.83
N HIS A 71 -29.60 -0.29 -2.09
CA HIS A 71 -28.79 -1.47 -2.25
C HIS A 71 -28.46 -2.01 -0.87
N GLU A 72 -29.01 -3.18 -0.55
CA GLU A 72 -28.48 -4.03 0.50
C GLU A 72 -26.97 -4.14 0.26
N ILE A 73 -26.19 -3.79 1.30
CA ILE A 73 -24.73 -3.88 1.27
C ILE A 73 -24.40 -5.38 1.26
N HIS A 74 -24.31 -5.94 0.09
CA HIS A 74 -23.83 -7.32 -0.06
C HIS A 74 -22.29 -7.27 0.05
N CYS A 75 -21.76 -7.85 1.12
CA CYS A 75 -20.32 -8.09 1.23
C CYS A 75 -19.92 -8.92 0.00
N PRO A 76 -19.09 -8.41 -0.93
CA PRO A 76 -18.72 -9.18 -2.11
C PRO A 76 -18.01 -10.45 -1.63
N ARG A 77 -18.52 -11.61 -2.05
CA ARG A 77 -17.74 -12.87 -1.91
C ARG A 77 -16.41 -12.65 -2.64
N ASN A 78 -15.37 -13.37 -2.20
CA ASN A 78 -14.08 -13.43 -2.90
C ASN A 78 -14.20 -14.13 -4.26
N ASP A 79 -15.17 -13.74 -5.07
CA ASP A 79 -15.04 -14.05 -6.48
C ASP A 79 -13.77 -13.31 -6.94
N PRO A 80 -12.68 -14.03 -7.27
CA PRO A 80 -11.48 -13.38 -7.73
C PRO A 80 -11.89 -12.48 -8.88
N PRO A 81 -11.63 -11.16 -8.81
CA PRO A 81 -12.15 -10.25 -9.81
C PRO A 81 -11.67 -10.75 -11.16
N SER A 82 -12.62 -11.07 -12.04
CA SER A 82 -12.30 -11.56 -13.37
C SER A 82 -11.21 -10.66 -13.96
N PRO A 83 -10.08 -11.21 -14.43
CA PRO A 83 -8.99 -10.41 -15.02
C PRO A 83 -9.48 -9.47 -16.13
N ALA A 84 -10.64 -9.74 -16.71
CA ALA A 84 -11.28 -8.95 -17.75
C ALA A 84 -11.93 -7.65 -17.26
N ARG A 85 -12.17 -7.47 -15.94
CA ARG A 85 -12.76 -6.21 -15.44
C ARG A 85 -11.70 -5.12 -15.32
N PRO A 86 -11.99 -3.88 -15.75
CA PRO A 86 -11.07 -2.76 -15.59
C PRO A 86 -10.84 -2.43 -14.11
N PHE A 87 -9.70 -1.83 -13.82
CA PHE A 87 -9.46 -1.24 -12.52
C PHE A 87 -10.13 0.13 -12.41
N HIS A 88 -10.49 0.51 -11.20
CA HIS A 88 -10.97 1.83 -10.80
C HIS A 88 -10.14 2.31 -9.62
N GLY A 89 -10.04 3.62 -9.42
CA GLY A 89 -9.24 4.20 -8.35
C GLY A 89 -9.92 5.38 -7.67
N ALA A 90 -9.65 5.56 -6.38
CA ALA A 90 -10.06 6.71 -5.59
C ALA A 90 -8.89 7.19 -4.72
N ALA A 91 -8.42 8.42 -4.96
CA ALA A 91 -7.39 9.06 -4.17
C ALA A 91 -7.97 9.67 -2.90
N VAL A 92 -7.26 9.53 -1.79
CA VAL A 92 -7.70 9.94 -0.44
C VAL A 92 -6.54 10.57 0.34
N SER A 93 -6.84 11.20 1.47
CA SER A 93 -5.89 12.00 2.25
C SER A 93 -4.71 11.22 2.86
N SER A 94 -4.83 9.90 3.05
CA SER A 94 -3.75 9.05 3.58
C SER A 94 -4.00 7.57 3.32
N GLY A 95 -2.95 6.73 3.46
CA GLY A 95 -3.12 5.26 3.42
C GLY A 95 -4.03 4.73 4.53
N THR A 96 -4.01 5.33 5.72
CA THR A 96 -4.91 4.96 6.82
C THR A 96 -6.37 5.28 6.47
N MET A 97 -6.62 6.44 5.85
CA MET A 97 -7.94 6.81 5.34
C MET A 97 -8.39 5.85 4.23
N ALA A 98 -7.47 5.43 3.35
CA ALA A 98 -7.76 4.43 2.33
C ALA A 98 -8.26 3.11 2.93
N LEU A 99 -7.59 2.59 3.96
CA LEU A 99 -8.02 1.39 4.69
C LEU A 99 -9.39 1.60 5.35
N HIS A 100 -9.55 2.70 6.09
CA HIS A 100 -10.79 3.01 6.82
C HIS A 100 -11.99 3.09 5.88
N LEU A 101 -11.89 3.88 4.80
CA LEU A 101 -12.99 4.03 3.83
C LEU A 101 -13.26 2.74 3.07
N THR A 102 -12.24 1.92 2.80
CA THR A 102 -12.43 0.59 2.18
C THR A 102 -13.24 -0.32 3.08
N LEU A 103 -12.92 -0.38 4.39
CA LEU A 103 -13.68 -1.18 5.36
C LEU A 103 -15.15 -0.74 5.43
N LEU A 104 -15.39 0.57 5.55
CA LEU A 104 -16.75 1.11 5.57
C LEU A 104 -17.51 0.83 4.25
N ALA A 105 -16.85 0.99 3.11
CA ALA A 105 -17.46 0.74 1.81
C ALA A 105 -17.76 -0.76 1.56
N LEU A 106 -17.06 -1.66 2.25
CA LEU A 106 -17.37 -3.09 2.30
C LEU A 106 -18.49 -3.41 3.32
N GLY A 107 -19.02 -2.43 4.04
CA GLY A 107 -20.04 -2.61 5.06
C GLY A 107 -19.52 -3.18 6.39
N ILE A 108 -18.20 -3.17 6.59
CA ILE A 108 -17.56 -3.71 7.79
C ILE A 108 -17.69 -2.69 8.93
N GLY A 109 -18.18 -3.16 10.09
CA GLY A 109 -18.45 -2.30 11.24
C GLY A 109 -18.58 -3.05 12.55
N ARG A 110 -19.55 -2.61 13.39
CA ARG A 110 -19.78 -3.21 14.70
C ARG A 110 -20.06 -4.71 14.59
N ASP A 111 -19.50 -5.47 15.52
CA ASP A 111 -19.61 -6.94 15.64
C ASP A 111 -18.83 -7.74 14.59
N ASP A 112 -18.23 -7.07 13.60
CA ASP A 112 -17.36 -7.69 12.61
C ASP A 112 -15.92 -7.80 13.11
N GLU A 113 -15.22 -8.80 12.62
CA GLU A 113 -13.79 -9.03 12.86
C GLU A 113 -12.99 -8.84 11.58
N VAL A 114 -11.82 -8.23 11.70
CA VAL A 114 -10.87 -8.07 10.60
C VAL A 114 -9.52 -8.62 11.04
N VAL A 115 -9.02 -9.63 10.33
CA VAL A 115 -7.72 -10.22 10.63
C VAL A 115 -6.61 -9.35 10.05
N ILE A 116 -5.63 -9.00 10.90
CA ILE A 116 -4.45 -8.21 10.55
C ILE A 116 -3.20 -8.86 11.15
N PRO A 117 -2.00 -8.68 10.58
CA PRO A 117 -0.79 -9.23 11.20
C PRO A 117 -0.44 -8.50 12.50
N SER A 118 0.18 -9.22 13.45
CA SER A 118 0.67 -8.66 14.71
C SER A 118 1.89 -7.74 14.52
N TYR A 119 2.74 -8.03 13.52
CA TYR A 119 3.92 -7.23 13.18
C TYR A 119 3.64 -6.32 11.99
N VAL A 120 3.10 -5.13 12.27
CA VAL A 120 2.74 -4.16 11.23
C VAL A 120 2.63 -2.75 11.80
N CYS A 121 2.51 -1.74 10.93
CA CYS A 121 2.18 -0.37 11.33
C CYS A 121 0.81 -0.32 12.04
N ALA A 122 0.73 0.40 13.15
CA ALA A 122 -0.51 0.59 13.91
C ALA A 122 -1.68 1.19 13.10
N SER A 123 -1.42 1.72 11.90
CA SER A 123 -2.44 2.24 10.99
C SER A 123 -3.55 1.22 10.68
N LEU A 124 -3.21 -0.08 10.55
CA LEU A 124 -4.19 -1.13 10.31
C LEU A 124 -5.15 -1.28 11.49
N TRP A 125 -4.57 -1.36 12.70
CA TRP A 125 -5.35 -1.42 13.95
C TRP A 125 -6.32 -0.22 14.06
N HIS A 126 -5.79 0.98 13.82
CA HIS A 126 -6.59 2.21 13.93
C HIS A 126 -7.68 2.28 12.86
N ALA A 127 -7.41 1.86 11.62
CA ALA A 127 -8.41 1.84 10.55
C ALA A 127 -9.56 0.87 10.87
N VAL A 128 -9.26 -0.33 11.36
CA VAL A 128 -10.27 -1.33 11.77
C VAL A 128 -11.09 -0.80 12.95
N ARG A 129 -10.44 -0.25 13.97
CA ARG A 129 -11.14 0.33 15.12
C ARG A 129 -12.00 1.54 14.75
N ALA A 130 -11.54 2.39 13.85
CA ALA A 130 -12.29 3.54 13.36
C ALA A 130 -13.53 3.14 12.54
N ALA A 131 -13.49 2.01 11.84
CA ALA A 131 -14.65 1.43 11.18
C ALA A 131 -15.66 0.80 12.17
N GLY A 132 -15.30 0.69 13.44
CA GLY A 132 -16.13 0.08 14.48
C GLY A 132 -15.91 -1.42 14.67
N ALA A 133 -15.09 -2.05 13.82
CA ALA A 133 -14.81 -3.48 13.84
C ALA A 133 -13.74 -3.85 14.88
N THR A 134 -13.59 -5.16 15.11
CA THR A 134 -12.60 -5.72 16.03
C THR A 134 -11.40 -6.26 15.24
N PRO A 135 -10.17 -5.71 15.44
CA PRO A 135 -8.98 -6.28 14.85
C PRO A 135 -8.59 -7.58 15.56
N VAL A 136 -8.37 -8.64 14.80
CA VAL A 136 -7.86 -9.95 15.26
C VAL A 136 -6.42 -10.09 14.77
N LEU A 137 -5.49 -10.35 15.69
CA LEU A 137 -4.07 -10.38 15.37
C LEU A 137 -3.63 -11.79 15.00
N ALA A 138 -3.22 -11.96 13.75
CA ALA A 138 -2.54 -13.16 13.27
C ALA A 138 -1.03 -13.02 13.41
N ASP A 139 -0.34 -14.12 13.64
CA ASP A 139 1.11 -14.14 13.68
C ASP A 139 1.71 -13.95 12.28
N CYS A 140 2.99 -13.65 12.23
CA CYS A 140 3.74 -13.46 11.00
C CYS A 140 4.61 -14.67 10.69
N ASP A 141 4.82 -14.92 9.41
CA ASP A 141 5.80 -15.90 8.94
C ASP A 141 7.21 -15.45 9.32
N GLY A 142 7.93 -16.27 10.07
CA GLY A 142 9.25 -15.93 10.60
C GLY A 142 10.35 -15.76 9.55
N GLU A 143 10.10 -16.19 8.30
CA GLU A 143 11.06 -16.05 7.20
C GLU A 143 10.84 -14.79 6.37
N THR A 144 9.57 -14.38 6.18
CA THR A 144 9.19 -13.27 5.29
C THR A 144 8.63 -12.06 6.02
N PHE A 145 8.25 -12.22 7.29
CA PHE A 145 7.52 -11.26 8.13
C PHE A 145 6.11 -10.90 7.66
N ASN A 146 5.65 -11.46 6.55
CA ASN A 146 4.28 -11.29 6.10
C ASN A 146 3.31 -12.10 6.97
N ILE A 147 2.02 -11.76 6.90
CA ILE A 147 0.98 -12.47 7.64
C ILE A 147 1.03 -13.98 7.36
N CYS A 148 0.95 -14.80 8.40
CA CYS A 148 1.00 -16.26 8.30
C CYS A 148 -0.39 -16.82 8.00
N ALA A 149 -0.61 -17.37 6.81
CA ALA A 149 -1.90 -17.94 6.41
C ALA A 149 -2.35 -19.09 7.34
N ALA A 150 -1.42 -19.93 7.80
CA ALA A 150 -1.74 -21.03 8.73
C ALA A 150 -2.19 -20.53 10.11
N ASP A 151 -1.83 -19.31 10.51
CA ASP A 151 -2.33 -18.70 11.74
C ASP A 151 -3.68 -17.99 11.49
N VAL A 152 -3.83 -17.33 10.34
CA VAL A 152 -5.11 -16.77 9.91
C VAL A 152 -6.21 -17.81 9.94
N GLU A 153 -5.96 -19.04 9.42
CA GLU A 153 -6.92 -20.15 9.41
C GLU A 153 -7.50 -20.45 10.79
N LYS A 154 -6.67 -20.41 11.84
CA LYS A 154 -7.09 -20.68 13.23
C LYS A 154 -7.95 -19.57 13.84
N LEU A 155 -7.88 -18.36 13.27
CA LEU A 155 -8.51 -17.16 13.81
C LEU A 155 -9.82 -16.81 13.11
N ILE A 156 -10.15 -17.49 12.01
CA ILE A 156 -11.38 -17.27 11.26
C ILE A 156 -12.59 -17.71 12.09
N THR A 157 -13.57 -16.81 12.19
CA THR A 157 -14.86 -17.05 12.81
C THR A 157 -16.01 -16.63 11.88
N ASP A 158 -17.25 -16.88 12.27
CA ASP A 158 -18.45 -16.42 11.53
C ASP A 158 -18.55 -14.88 11.47
N ARG A 159 -17.77 -14.17 12.28
CA ARG A 159 -17.69 -12.70 12.29
C ARG A 159 -16.56 -12.15 11.44
N THR A 160 -15.65 -12.98 10.95
CA THR A 160 -14.53 -12.53 10.12
C THR A 160 -15.06 -12.05 8.78
N ARG A 161 -14.85 -10.75 8.47
CA ARG A 161 -15.34 -10.09 7.26
C ARG A 161 -14.26 -9.68 6.30
N ALA A 162 -13.02 -9.55 6.76
CA ALA A 162 -11.88 -9.25 5.87
C ALA A 162 -10.56 -9.71 6.49
N ILE A 163 -9.58 -9.88 5.62
CA ILE A 163 -8.15 -10.03 5.95
C ILE A 163 -7.43 -8.84 5.33
N ILE A 164 -6.65 -8.08 6.11
CA ILE A 164 -5.75 -7.07 5.56
C ILE A 164 -4.37 -7.70 5.44
N ALA A 165 -3.87 -7.79 4.22
CA ALA A 165 -2.59 -8.40 3.87
C ALA A 165 -1.56 -7.35 3.45
N PRO A 166 -0.75 -6.80 4.38
CA PRO A 166 0.35 -5.93 4.02
C PRO A 166 1.47 -6.73 3.34
N HIS A 167 2.08 -6.11 2.33
CA HIS A 167 3.25 -6.65 1.63
C HIS A 167 4.50 -6.04 2.25
N LEU A 168 4.95 -6.63 3.37
CA LEU A 168 5.98 -6.03 4.21
C LEU A 168 7.33 -5.92 3.51
N PHE A 169 7.99 -4.82 3.76
CA PHE A 169 9.33 -4.46 3.26
C PHE A 169 9.46 -4.46 1.74
N GLY A 170 8.35 -4.64 1.01
CA GLY A 170 8.31 -4.67 -0.46
C GLY A 170 8.33 -6.07 -1.06
N GLN A 171 8.01 -7.11 -0.27
CA GLN A 171 7.75 -8.47 -0.74
C GLN A 171 6.28 -8.82 -0.53
N ALA A 172 5.61 -9.34 -1.55
CA ALA A 172 4.20 -9.74 -1.46
C ALA A 172 3.98 -10.81 -0.38
N ALA A 173 2.84 -10.73 0.34
CA ALA A 173 2.33 -11.82 1.16
C ALA A 173 1.97 -13.05 0.31
N ASP A 174 1.69 -14.17 0.94
CA ASP A 174 1.23 -15.37 0.25
C ASP A 174 -0.26 -15.24 -0.12
N LEU A 175 -0.51 -14.58 -1.24
CA LEU A 175 -1.86 -14.23 -1.66
C LEU A 175 -2.70 -15.44 -2.02
N ASP A 176 -2.11 -16.48 -2.61
CA ASP A 176 -2.87 -17.69 -2.96
C ASP A 176 -3.43 -18.36 -1.72
N ALA A 177 -2.62 -18.48 -0.67
CA ALA A 177 -3.06 -19.09 0.58
C ALA A 177 -4.14 -18.25 1.28
N LEU A 178 -4.02 -16.92 1.25
CA LEU A 178 -5.00 -16.02 1.88
C LEU A 178 -6.32 -15.97 1.10
N LEU A 179 -6.27 -15.98 -0.22
CA LEU A 179 -7.45 -15.94 -1.08
C LEU A 179 -8.24 -17.25 -1.04
N ALA A 180 -7.59 -18.36 -0.64
CA ALA A 180 -8.25 -19.67 -0.52
C ALA A 180 -9.28 -19.74 0.64
N PHE A 181 -9.28 -18.76 1.57
CA PHE A 181 -10.24 -18.75 2.70
C PHE A 181 -11.63 -18.25 2.34
N ASP A 182 -11.88 -17.81 1.11
CA ASP A 182 -13.16 -17.20 0.67
C ASP A 182 -13.61 -16.01 1.54
N ILE A 183 -12.65 -15.29 2.13
CA ILE A 183 -12.83 -14.06 2.91
C ILE A 183 -12.23 -12.91 2.12
N PRO A 184 -12.89 -11.74 2.03
CA PRO A 184 -12.36 -10.56 1.36
C PRO A 184 -10.95 -10.21 1.81
N VAL A 185 -9.98 -10.20 0.89
CA VAL A 185 -8.59 -9.78 1.14
C VAL A 185 -8.41 -8.35 0.66
N ILE A 186 -7.97 -7.47 1.56
CA ILE A 186 -7.53 -6.11 1.25
C ILE A 186 -6.00 -6.13 1.22
N GLU A 187 -5.41 -5.87 0.06
CA GLU A 187 -3.95 -5.77 -0.07
C GLU A 187 -3.46 -4.40 0.43
N ASP A 188 -2.62 -4.37 1.47
CA ASP A 188 -1.93 -3.13 1.85
C ASP A 188 -0.59 -3.03 1.09
N CYS A 189 -0.63 -2.28 0.00
CA CYS A 189 0.49 -2.03 -0.90
C CYS A 189 1.33 -0.81 -0.50
N ALA A 190 1.17 -0.26 0.70
CA ALA A 190 1.91 0.92 1.17
C ALA A 190 3.44 0.74 1.16
N GLN A 191 3.93 -0.49 1.08
CA GLN A 191 5.35 -0.82 1.02
C GLN A 191 5.76 -1.57 -0.27
N SER A 192 4.82 -1.86 -1.19
CA SER A 192 5.07 -2.74 -2.35
C SER A 192 4.71 -2.14 -3.70
N LEU A 193 4.48 -0.83 -3.78
CA LEU A 193 4.15 -0.17 -5.05
C LEU A 193 5.20 -0.48 -6.13
N GLY A 194 4.76 -1.09 -7.24
CA GLY A 194 5.60 -1.55 -8.33
C GLY A 194 6.24 -2.93 -8.12
N GLY A 195 5.87 -3.65 -7.04
CA GLY A 195 6.19 -5.06 -6.85
C GLY A 195 5.22 -5.97 -7.60
N THR A 196 5.60 -7.24 -7.77
CA THR A 196 4.76 -8.25 -8.42
C THR A 196 4.64 -9.51 -7.57
N TYR A 197 3.54 -10.21 -7.77
CA TYR A 197 3.28 -11.56 -7.31
C TYR A 197 2.86 -12.39 -8.53
N ARG A 198 3.59 -13.48 -8.86
CA ARG A 198 3.36 -14.28 -10.07
C ARG A 198 3.21 -13.40 -11.33
N ASP A 199 4.18 -12.52 -11.54
CA ASP A 199 4.28 -11.59 -12.68
C ASP A 199 3.11 -10.59 -12.84
N ARG A 200 2.22 -10.52 -11.86
CA ARG A 200 1.13 -9.53 -11.81
C ARG A 200 1.40 -8.48 -10.72
N PRO A 201 1.04 -7.21 -10.93
CA PRO A 201 1.23 -6.17 -9.93
C PRO A 201 0.57 -6.53 -8.58
N THR A 202 1.29 -6.31 -7.46
CA THR A 202 0.68 -6.31 -6.12
C THR A 202 -0.44 -5.29 -6.08
N GLY A 203 -1.55 -5.64 -5.45
CA GLY A 203 -2.79 -4.85 -5.44
C GLY A 203 -3.80 -5.27 -6.51
N GLY A 204 -3.49 -6.31 -7.31
CA GLY A 204 -4.35 -6.84 -8.37
C GLY A 204 -5.09 -8.13 -8.03
N PHE A 205 -5.03 -8.62 -6.79
CA PHE A 205 -5.50 -9.94 -6.38
C PHE A 205 -6.70 -9.89 -5.43
N GLY A 206 -6.66 -9.03 -4.42
CA GLY A 206 -7.74 -8.88 -3.44
C GLY A 206 -8.95 -8.10 -3.97
N VAL A 207 -9.95 -7.93 -3.11
CA VAL A 207 -11.15 -7.12 -3.42
C VAL A 207 -10.82 -5.64 -3.60
N ALA A 208 -9.79 -5.16 -2.90
CA ALA A 208 -9.24 -3.82 -3.01
C ALA A 208 -7.75 -3.83 -2.64
N ALA A 209 -7.04 -2.83 -3.13
CA ALA A 209 -5.67 -2.53 -2.71
C ALA A 209 -5.56 -1.08 -2.25
N VAL A 210 -4.78 -0.85 -1.19
CA VAL A 210 -4.53 0.47 -0.65
C VAL A 210 -3.05 0.85 -0.82
N PHE A 211 -2.82 2.09 -1.20
CA PHE A 211 -1.50 2.67 -1.38
C PHE A 211 -1.32 3.88 -0.47
N SER A 212 -0.09 4.20 -0.11
CA SER A 212 0.26 5.34 0.73
C SER A 212 1.35 6.16 0.08
N PHE A 213 1.23 7.48 0.16
CA PHE A 213 2.19 8.45 -0.34
C PHE A 213 2.82 9.26 0.80
N TYR A 214 2.77 8.70 2.02
CA TYR A 214 3.44 9.30 3.18
C TYR A 214 4.93 9.53 2.90
N ALA A 215 5.52 10.55 3.51
CA ALA A 215 6.89 11.01 3.26
C ALA A 215 7.98 9.93 3.28
N THR A 216 7.74 8.77 3.91
CA THR A 216 8.71 7.65 3.97
C THR A 216 8.51 6.60 2.88
N LYS A 217 7.46 6.69 2.06
CA LYS A 217 7.09 5.67 1.06
C LYS A 217 7.98 5.75 -0.19
N VAL A 218 7.85 4.77 -1.08
CA VAL A 218 8.65 4.67 -2.32
C VAL A 218 8.46 5.90 -3.20
N ILE A 219 7.20 6.32 -3.37
CA ILE A 219 6.83 7.65 -3.87
C ILE A 219 6.22 8.42 -2.70
N ALA A 220 6.51 9.70 -2.60
CA ALA A 220 6.14 10.52 -1.45
C ALA A 220 5.49 11.84 -1.90
N SER A 221 4.36 12.20 -1.29
CA SER A 221 3.71 13.50 -1.47
C SER A 221 3.44 14.24 -0.15
N GLY A 222 4.21 13.88 0.89
CA GLY A 222 3.99 14.34 2.27
C GLY A 222 2.98 13.47 2.97
N GLU A 223 1.72 13.57 2.60
CA GLU A 223 0.62 12.69 2.94
C GLU A 223 -0.14 12.30 1.66
N GLY A 224 -0.96 11.28 1.73
CA GLY A 224 -1.82 10.82 0.65
C GLY A 224 -1.99 9.32 0.63
N GLY A 225 -3.04 8.87 -0.02
CA GLY A 225 -3.33 7.47 -0.27
C GLY A 225 -4.20 7.30 -1.51
N LEU A 226 -4.37 6.06 -1.90
CA LEU A 226 -5.23 5.71 -3.02
C LEU A 226 -5.75 4.29 -2.82
N VAL A 227 -7.00 4.08 -3.19
CA VAL A 227 -7.61 2.74 -3.26
C VAL A 227 -7.77 2.36 -4.71
N VAL A 228 -7.47 1.12 -5.04
CA VAL A 228 -7.73 0.51 -6.35
C VAL A 228 -8.59 -0.73 -6.16
N SER A 229 -9.56 -0.93 -7.03
CA SER A 229 -10.39 -2.14 -7.09
C SER A 229 -10.88 -2.39 -8.51
N ARG A 230 -11.24 -3.64 -8.81
CA ARG A 230 -12.00 -4.00 -10.02
C ARG A 230 -13.52 -3.89 -9.83
N ASP A 231 -13.96 -3.64 -8.59
CA ASP A 231 -15.35 -3.28 -8.28
C ASP A 231 -15.51 -1.76 -8.35
N GLY A 232 -16.07 -1.28 -9.47
CA GLY A 232 -16.38 0.14 -9.64
C GLY A 232 -17.37 0.66 -8.60
N GLY A 233 -18.32 -0.18 -8.15
CA GLY A 233 -19.28 0.20 -7.12
C GLY A 233 -18.61 0.42 -5.76
N LEU A 234 -17.60 -0.38 -5.41
CA LEU A 234 -16.78 -0.15 -4.22
C LEU A 234 -16.06 1.20 -4.28
N ILE A 235 -15.46 1.51 -5.42
CA ILE A 235 -14.75 2.79 -5.60
C ILE A 235 -15.70 3.99 -5.55
N GLU A 236 -16.91 3.90 -6.12
CA GLU A 236 -17.90 4.97 -6.01
C GLU A 236 -18.38 5.18 -4.55
N ARG A 237 -18.58 4.11 -3.79
CA ARG A 237 -18.87 4.23 -2.34
C ARG A 237 -17.73 4.92 -1.59
N ILE A 238 -16.46 4.60 -1.91
CA ILE A 238 -15.30 5.27 -1.31
C ILE A 238 -15.27 6.74 -1.69
N ARG A 239 -15.58 7.09 -2.94
CA ARG A 239 -15.67 8.48 -3.40
C ARG A 239 -16.78 9.25 -2.70
N ASP A 240 -17.90 8.62 -2.42
CA ASP A 240 -18.98 9.24 -1.64
C ASP A 240 -18.56 9.44 -0.18
N LEU A 241 -17.97 8.42 0.45
CA LEU A 241 -17.54 8.49 1.85
C LEU A 241 -16.41 9.50 2.10
N ARG A 242 -15.55 9.79 1.11
CA ARG A 242 -14.38 10.66 1.28
C ARG A 242 -14.70 12.15 1.37
N GLU A 243 -15.92 12.57 1.01
CA GLU A 243 -16.31 13.99 0.99
C GLU A 243 -17.80 14.19 1.28
N TYR A 244 -18.12 15.28 1.97
CA TYR A 244 -19.48 15.69 2.32
C TYR A 244 -19.91 16.98 1.63
N ASP A 245 -19.04 17.58 0.82
CA ASP A 245 -19.34 18.81 0.11
C ASP A 245 -20.37 18.57 -1.01
N GLU A 246 -21.30 19.50 -1.21
CA GLU A 246 -22.33 19.47 -2.26
C GLU A 246 -23.21 18.18 -2.21
N LYS A 247 -23.55 17.71 -0.99
CA LYS A 247 -24.43 16.56 -0.77
C LYS A 247 -25.79 17.03 -0.23
N ASP A 248 -26.84 16.37 -0.69
CA ASP A 248 -28.23 16.71 -0.33
C ASP A 248 -28.76 15.94 0.89
N ASP A 249 -27.95 15.05 1.47
CA ASP A 249 -28.30 14.22 2.61
C ASP A 249 -27.28 14.32 3.75
N LEU A 250 -27.67 13.80 4.95
CA LEU A 250 -26.84 13.79 6.16
C LEU A 250 -26.19 12.42 6.42
N SER A 251 -25.97 11.61 5.40
CA SER A 251 -25.24 10.35 5.52
C SER A 251 -23.82 10.58 6.04
N LEU A 252 -23.31 9.62 6.80
CA LEU A 252 -21.96 9.71 7.34
C LEU A 252 -20.91 9.78 6.23
N ARG A 253 -20.15 10.85 6.19
CA ARG A 253 -19.03 11.08 5.29
C ARG A 253 -17.87 11.73 6.03
N PHE A 254 -16.71 11.73 5.40
CA PHE A 254 -15.45 12.20 6.00
C PHE A 254 -14.80 13.27 5.14
N ASN A 255 -13.92 14.07 5.73
CA ASN A 255 -12.99 14.90 4.98
C ASN A 255 -11.73 14.09 4.64
N GLY A 256 -11.88 13.17 3.70
CA GLY A 256 -10.84 12.25 3.25
C GLY A 256 -10.23 12.61 1.88
N LYS A 257 -10.50 13.82 1.35
CA LYS A 257 -10.03 14.27 0.03
C LYS A 257 -8.51 14.40 -0.04
N LEU A 258 -7.93 14.02 -1.19
CA LEU A 258 -6.55 14.38 -1.53
C LEU A 258 -6.52 15.78 -2.15
N THR A 259 -5.50 16.57 -1.85
CA THR A 259 -5.28 17.85 -2.51
C THR A 259 -4.62 17.69 -3.88
N ASP A 260 -4.86 18.63 -4.80
CA ASP A 260 -4.18 18.63 -6.10
C ASP A 260 -2.66 18.88 -5.96
N ILE A 261 -2.24 19.59 -4.92
CA ILE A 261 -0.83 19.78 -4.59
C ILE A 261 -0.15 18.42 -4.31
N GLN A 262 -0.74 17.60 -3.46
CA GLN A 262 -0.23 16.27 -3.13
C GLN A 262 -0.32 15.34 -4.34
N ALA A 263 -1.41 15.41 -5.09
CA ALA A 263 -1.59 14.60 -6.29
C ALA A 263 -0.56 14.92 -7.39
N ALA A 264 -0.26 16.20 -7.62
CA ALA A 264 0.77 16.62 -8.57
C ALA A 264 2.16 16.12 -8.18
N LEU A 265 2.50 16.21 -6.89
CA LEU A 265 3.75 15.68 -6.38
C LEU A 265 3.80 14.15 -6.52
N ALA A 266 2.72 13.44 -6.15
CA ALA A 266 2.65 11.98 -6.29
C ALA A 266 2.78 11.53 -7.76
N LEU A 267 2.18 12.25 -8.71
CA LEU A 267 2.31 11.99 -10.15
C LEU A 267 3.76 12.17 -10.63
N SER A 268 4.43 13.25 -10.22
CA SER A 268 5.83 13.49 -10.56
C SER A 268 6.71 12.35 -10.02
N GLN A 269 6.50 11.94 -8.78
CA GLN A 269 7.21 10.83 -8.15
C GLN A 269 6.89 9.48 -8.82
N LEU A 270 5.65 9.26 -9.25
CA LEU A 270 5.23 8.02 -9.93
C LEU A 270 6.01 7.83 -11.24
N GLY A 271 6.27 8.88 -11.98
CA GLY A 271 7.11 8.83 -13.19
C GLY A 271 8.56 8.36 -12.92
N LYS A 272 9.05 8.50 -11.67
CA LYS A 272 10.39 8.08 -11.23
C LYS A 272 10.41 6.68 -10.62
N LEU A 273 9.26 6.05 -10.42
CA LEU A 273 9.11 4.77 -9.73
C LEU A 273 10.06 3.67 -10.26
N PRO A 274 10.19 3.44 -11.59
CA PRO A 274 11.10 2.42 -12.10
C PRO A 274 12.56 2.67 -11.69
N ALA A 275 13.02 3.92 -11.75
CA ALA A 275 14.38 4.30 -11.34
C ALA A 275 14.59 4.12 -9.83
N PHE A 276 13.60 4.45 -9.01
CA PHE A 276 13.66 4.23 -7.55
C PHE A 276 13.77 2.75 -7.21
N ILE A 277 12.98 1.88 -7.85
CA ILE A 277 13.03 0.43 -7.65
C ILE A 277 14.40 -0.13 -8.11
N ALA A 278 14.84 0.25 -9.29
CA ALA A 278 16.14 -0.19 -9.81
C ALA A 278 17.30 0.18 -8.85
N ARG A 279 17.29 1.40 -8.31
CA ARG A 279 18.28 1.86 -7.33
C ARG A 279 18.23 1.06 -6.03
N ARG A 280 17.03 0.78 -5.50
CA ARG A 280 16.83 -0.05 -4.30
C ARG A 280 17.36 -1.47 -4.49
N LYS A 281 17.05 -2.10 -5.62
CA LYS A 281 17.55 -3.43 -5.98
C LYS A 281 19.08 -3.44 -6.10
N ALA A 282 19.68 -2.40 -6.68
CA ALA A 282 21.13 -2.27 -6.75
C ALA A 282 21.80 -2.15 -5.36
N ILE A 283 21.18 -1.39 -4.45
CA ILE A 283 21.63 -1.27 -3.05
C ILE A 283 21.51 -2.62 -2.33
N ALA A 284 20.38 -3.30 -2.47
CA ALA A 284 20.15 -4.61 -1.88
C ALA A 284 21.20 -5.64 -2.34
N LYS A 285 21.52 -5.68 -3.63
CA LYS A 285 22.59 -6.54 -4.16
C LYS A 285 23.96 -6.25 -3.53
N ARG A 286 24.25 -4.99 -3.18
CA ARG A 286 25.49 -4.65 -2.45
C ARG A 286 25.47 -5.21 -1.05
N TYR A 287 24.37 -5.01 -0.31
CA TYR A 287 24.22 -5.58 1.05
C TYR A 287 24.32 -7.10 1.03
N ASP A 288 23.67 -7.78 0.07
CA ASP A 288 23.76 -9.24 -0.08
C ASP A 288 25.21 -9.71 -0.25
N ARG A 289 26.01 -8.98 -1.06
CA ARG A 289 27.41 -9.30 -1.27
C ARG A 289 28.21 -9.13 0.02
N THR A 290 28.03 -7.99 0.69
CA THR A 290 28.71 -7.71 1.96
C THR A 290 28.37 -8.74 3.03
N LEU A 291 27.09 -9.10 3.16
CA LEU A 291 26.67 -10.13 4.12
C LEU A 291 27.27 -11.50 3.82
N LYS A 292 27.44 -11.85 2.54
CA LYS A 292 28.15 -13.09 2.15
C LYS A 292 29.64 -13.06 2.46
N GLU A 293 30.28 -11.90 2.30
CA GLU A 293 31.71 -11.71 2.59
C GLU A 293 32.00 -11.71 4.09
N PHE A 294 31.14 -11.15 4.91
CA PHE A 294 31.30 -10.98 6.35
C PHE A 294 30.34 -11.83 7.21
N GLY A 295 29.52 -12.65 6.60
CA GLY A 295 28.58 -13.55 7.29
C GLY A 295 29.23 -14.79 7.89
N PRO A 296 28.45 -15.64 8.59
CA PRO A 296 28.96 -16.83 9.32
C PRO A 296 29.74 -17.82 8.44
N SER A 297 29.57 -17.76 7.11
CA SER A 297 30.27 -18.62 6.16
C SER A 297 31.60 -18.05 5.66
N SER A 298 32.01 -16.85 6.08
CA SER A 298 33.28 -16.27 5.64
C SER A 298 34.44 -16.95 6.37
N ARG A 299 35.34 -17.55 5.58
CA ARG A 299 36.60 -18.16 6.06
C ARG A 299 37.65 -17.09 6.37
N LEU A 300 37.32 -16.05 7.10
CA LEU A 300 38.34 -15.14 7.61
C LEU A 300 38.93 -15.81 8.88
N GLN A 301 40.08 -16.47 8.70
CA GLN A 301 40.87 -17.16 9.74
C GLN A 301 41.62 -16.17 10.66
N ASP A 302 41.13 -14.95 10.79
CA ASP A 302 41.73 -14.00 11.71
C ASP A 302 41.01 -14.09 13.07
N GLU A 303 41.64 -14.72 14.04
CA GLU A 303 41.15 -14.89 15.41
C GLU A 303 40.85 -13.56 16.16
N ARG A 304 41.21 -12.43 15.56
CA ARG A 304 40.90 -11.08 16.04
C ARG A 304 39.72 -10.44 15.32
N ALA A 305 39.17 -11.09 14.28
CA ALA A 305 37.94 -10.61 13.62
C ALA A 305 36.75 -10.83 14.57
N MET A 306 35.93 -9.82 14.74
CA MET A 306 34.65 -9.88 15.47
C MET A 306 33.93 -11.18 15.12
N LYS A 307 33.40 -11.90 16.15
CA LYS A 307 32.52 -13.05 15.93
C LYS A 307 31.53 -12.71 14.81
N PRO A 308 31.31 -13.59 13.81
CA PRO A 308 30.38 -13.31 12.75
C PRO A 308 29.05 -12.92 13.36
N LEU A 309 28.64 -11.68 13.13
CA LEU A 309 27.30 -11.21 13.49
C LEU A 309 26.33 -12.13 12.75
N GLY A 310 25.54 -12.93 13.44
CA GLY A 310 24.54 -13.83 12.84
C GLY A 310 23.44 -13.08 12.09
N LEU A 311 23.85 -12.28 11.08
CA LEU A 311 22.97 -11.44 10.29
C LEU A 311 22.42 -12.24 9.11
N GLN A 312 21.10 -12.38 9.05
CA GLN A 312 20.43 -13.08 7.95
C GLN A 312 19.35 -12.18 7.35
N PRO A 313 19.33 -12.00 6.01
CA PRO A 313 18.21 -11.34 5.36
C PRO A 313 16.96 -12.23 5.41
N PRO A 314 15.75 -11.66 5.41
CA PRO A 314 14.52 -12.41 5.27
C PRO A 314 14.54 -13.26 3.99
N ARG A 315 13.83 -14.38 4.03
CA ARG A 315 13.72 -15.27 2.87
C ARG A 315 12.99 -14.56 1.73
N ARG A 316 13.59 -14.62 0.55
CA ARG A 316 12.97 -14.18 -0.69
C ARG A 316 12.33 -15.37 -1.37
N ARG A 317 11.14 -15.16 -1.91
CA ARG A 317 10.40 -16.15 -2.69
C ARG A 317 10.59 -15.85 -4.18
N ASP A 318 10.77 -16.88 -5.00
CA ASP A 318 11.05 -16.72 -6.43
C ASP A 318 9.81 -16.33 -7.26
N ASP A 319 8.61 -16.58 -6.72
CA ASP A 319 7.32 -16.27 -7.35
C ASP A 319 6.88 -14.82 -7.22
N ARG A 320 7.72 -13.96 -6.60
CA ARG A 320 7.40 -12.56 -6.34
C ARG A 320 8.60 -11.65 -6.37
N ASP A 321 8.42 -10.44 -6.92
CA ASP A 321 9.48 -9.45 -7.00
C ASP A 321 9.57 -8.62 -5.72
N HIS A 322 10.75 -8.60 -5.10
CA HIS A 322 11.01 -7.80 -3.91
C HIS A 322 11.56 -6.43 -4.33
N ILE A 323 10.80 -5.36 -4.07
CA ILE A 323 11.20 -3.99 -4.43
C ILE A 323 12.17 -3.33 -3.43
N PHE A 324 12.43 -3.98 -2.30
CA PHE A 324 13.29 -3.49 -1.22
C PHE A 324 12.88 -2.10 -0.72
N PHE A 325 11.59 -1.97 -0.34
CA PHE A 325 11.14 -0.79 0.39
C PHE A 325 12.04 -0.54 1.61
N ARG A 326 12.40 -1.61 2.31
CA ARG A 326 13.48 -1.66 3.29
C ARG A 326 14.33 -2.89 3.06
N TYR A 327 15.63 -2.77 3.35
CA TYR A 327 16.51 -3.92 3.49
C TYR A 327 16.56 -4.26 4.98
N VAL A 328 15.99 -5.40 5.35
CA VAL A 328 15.90 -5.87 6.73
C VAL A 328 16.89 -7.01 6.92
N VAL A 329 17.42 -7.15 8.12
CA VAL A 329 18.24 -8.28 8.55
C VAL A 329 17.72 -8.80 9.88
N MET A 330 17.73 -10.11 10.06
CA MET A 330 17.55 -10.77 11.33
C MET A 330 18.89 -10.83 12.04
N VAL A 331 18.87 -10.66 13.35
CA VAL A 331 20.06 -10.75 14.22
C VAL A 331 19.83 -11.88 15.21
N GLU A 332 20.77 -12.81 15.32
CA GLU A 332 20.71 -13.84 16.37
C GLU A 332 20.75 -13.20 17.76
N GLU A 333 20.02 -13.74 18.71
CA GLU A 333 19.82 -13.13 20.05
C GLU A 333 21.13 -12.85 20.79
N GLU A 334 22.13 -13.72 20.65
CA GLU A 334 23.47 -13.50 21.25
C GLU A 334 24.19 -12.28 20.65
N ALA A 335 24.04 -12.04 19.33
CA ALA A 335 24.64 -10.90 18.67
C ALA A 335 23.92 -9.59 19.01
N ALA A 336 22.62 -9.63 19.28
CA ALA A 336 21.83 -8.46 19.71
C ALA A 336 22.29 -7.96 21.09
N LYS A 337 22.62 -8.85 22.01
CA LYS A 337 23.11 -8.49 23.35
C LYS A 337 24.47 -7.77 23.33
N VAL A 338 25.33 -8.07 22.35
CA VAL A 338 26.64 -7.40 22.18
C VAL A 338 26.48 -5.98 21.64
N ALA A 339 25.50 -5.76 20.71
CA ALA A 339 25.26 -4.46 20.13
C ALA A 339 24.65 -3.44 21.10
N THR A 340 23.89 -3.90 22.11
CA THR A 340 23.26 -3.05 23.13
C THR A 340 24.12 -2.80 24.36
N ALA A 341 25.21 -3.54 24.54
CA ALA A 341 26.12 -3.39 25.67
C ALA A 341 27.26 -2.36 25.43
N GLY A 342 27.28 -1.73 24.27
CA GLY A 342 28.33 -0.78 23.85
C GLY A 342 27.91 0.70 23.83
N ASP A 343 26.75 1.07 24.41
CA ASP A 343 26.29 2.46 24.58
C ASP A 343 26.56 2.99 25.99
#